data_f33b2ed200445024367ca79666dd1f6c
#
_entry.id   f33b2ed200445024367ca79666dd1f6c
#
_cell.length_a   1.000
_cell.length_b   1.000
_cell.length_c   1.000
_cell.angle_alpha   90.00
_cell.angle_beta   90.00
_cell.angle_gamma   90.00
#
_symmetry.space_group_name_H-M   'P 1'
#
loop_
_entity.id
_entity.type
_entity.pdbx_description
1 polymer ?
#
loop_
_entity_poly.entity_id
_entity_poly.type
_entity_poly.pdbx_seq_one_letter_code
_entity_poly.pdbx_strand_id
1 'polypeptide(L)'
;MRLRISIAPMPKAMALALSFFFLFDSQGQIIYDWEGSKEGWVPASEANLGCNLIEQPEAMAMRAFNTTPVMRSGTLSENLGIDASDYDRIQITLKNPTSSGNPNARLFVYPPESNAFMCHWNVPVDTAMAEFQTYTLDLTTSPNSGSGTFEGEVARFGWRGPWGVANGDTIYWKSMVVYSSLGCTNAEACNYAPLAEVDNGTCVLIGDSCDDGNPETLNDMIDENCLCSGEVDDVNEVDLSVHLELAPNPASYTLRIASTSALGGIRILDSQGRVWMNRRSNEMVLRLDISHLPPGMYFFESSSGQDSSMSKFIVQRN
;
A
#
# COMPACT_ATOMS: atom_id res chain seq x y z
N MET A 1 -1.09 17.04 10.23
CA MET A 1 -1.76 16.43 11.40
C MET A 1 -1.07 15.11 11.69
N ARG A 2 -0.21 15.03 12.70
CA ARG A 2 0.59 13.82 12.98
C ARG A 2 -0.29 12.76 13.64
N LEU A 3 -0.52 11.65 12.97
CA LEU A 3 -1.22 10.50 13.53
C LEU A 3 -0.23 9.70 14.40
N ARG A 4 -0.32 9.83 15.72
CA ARG A 4 0.38 8.92 16.65
C ARG A 4 -0.48 7.66 16.81
N ILE A 5 -0.02 6.56 16.24
CA ILE A 5 -0.56 5.24 16.54
C ILE A 5 0.06 4.78 17.85
N SER A 6 -0.76 4.73 18.90
CA SER A 6 -0.40 4.16 20.21
C SER A 6 -0.53 2.65 20.11
N ILE A 7 0.60 1.94 20.17
CA ILE A 7 0.62 0.47 20.25
C ILE A 7 0.64 0.10 21.73
N ALA A 8 -0.39 -0.65 22.16
CA ALA A 8 -0.45 -1.23 23.50
C ALA A 8 0.64 -2.32 23.68
N PRO A 9 1.15 -2.55 24.91
CA PRO A 9 2.25 -3.49 25.15
C PRO A 9 1.80 -4.94 24.90
N MET A 10 2.47 -5.62 23.96
CA MET A 10 2.33 -7.06 23.74
C MET A 10 3.14 -7.86 24.78
N PRO A 11 2.70 -9.09 25.13
CA PRO A 11 3.37 -9.91 26.13
C PRO A 11 4.71 -10.44 25.62
N LYS A 12 5.68 -10.57 26.55
CA LYS A 12 7.05 -11.02 26.36
C LYS A 12 7.16 -12.51 25.94
N ALA A 13 6.81 -12.85 24.70
CA ALA A 13 7.16 -14.16 24.12
C ALA A 13 6.95 -14.15 22.60
N MET A 14 7.67 -13.29 21.86
CA MET A 14 7.95 -13.50 20.44
C MET A 14 9.06 -12.53 20.01
N ALA A 15 10.27 -12.82 20.49
CA ALA A 15 11.47 -12.21 19.95
C ALA A 15 11.95 -13.13 18.81
N LEU A 16 11.59 -12.82 17.55
CA LEU A 16 12.42 -13.07 16.36
C LEU A 16 11.73 -12.41 15.15
N ALA A 17 12.48 -11.57 14.50
CA ALA A 17 12.18 -10.76 13.32
C ALA A 17 11.70 -9.34 13.65
N LEU A 18 12.59 -8.50 14.21
CA LEU A 18 12.53 -7.07 13.94
C LEU A 18 13.00 -6.88 12.48
N SER A 19 12.07 -7.02 11.56
CA SER A 19 12.22 -6.43 10.24
C SER A 19 12.29 -4.92 10.46
N PHE A 20 13.40 -4.30 10.12
CA PHE A 20 13.52 -2.85 10.05
C PHE A 20 12.44 -2.36 9.08
N PHE A 21 11.36 -1.80 9.61
CA PHE A 21 10.41 -1.04 8.81
C PHE A 21 11.11 0.28 8.48
N PHE A 22 11.77 0.34 7.32
CA PHE A 22 12.00 1.61 6.68
C PHE A 22 10.64 2.25 6.46
N LEU A 23 10.44 3.44 7.01
CA LEU A 23 9.29 4.27 6.66
C LEU A 23 9.49 4.71 5.20
N PHE A 24 9.07 3.85 4.25
CA PHE A 24 8.76 4.35 2.92
C PHE A 24 7.58 5.27 3.11
N ASP A 25 7.80 6.56 2.99
CA ASP A 25 6.72 7.50 2.79
C ASP A 25 5.97 7.07 1.51
N SER A 26 4.66 7.27 1.47
CA SER A 26 3.81 7.00 0.30
C SER A 26 4.30 7.66 -1.00
N GLN A 27 5.41 8.37 -0.96
CA GLN A 27 6.04 9.17 -2.03
C GLN A 27 7.41 8.64 -2.49
N GLY A 28 7.80 7.42 -2.08
CA GLY A 28 9.06 6.81 -2.53
C GLY A 28 10.32 7.46 -1.95
N GLN A 29 10.22 8.20 -0.85
CA GLN A 29 11.35 8.80 -0.15
C GLN A 29 11.91 7.84 0.91
N ILE A 30 13.24 7.86 1.11
CA ILE A 30 13.89 7.18 2.23
C ILE A 30 14.27 8.24 3.25
N ILE A 31 13.71 8.14 4.45
CA ILE A 31 13.90 9.15 5.49
C ILE A 31 14.57 8.52 6.70
N TYR A 32 15.70 9.08 7.10
CA TYR A 32 16.33 8.83 8.38
C TYR A 32 16.17 10.07 9.26
N ASP A 33 15.50 9.89 10.39
CA ASP A 33 15.33 10.92 11.42
C ASP A 33 16.10 10.51 12.67
N TRP A 34 17.27 11.13 12.87
CA TRP A 34 18.16 10.77 13.99
C TRP A 34 17.86 11.53 15.29
N GLU A 35 16.66 12.10 15.43
CA GLU A 35 16.19 12.67 16.70
C GLU A 35 15.85 11.54 17.68
N GLY A 36 16.74 11.30 18.64
CA GLY A 36 16.57 10.28 19.69
C GLY A 36 16.85 8.83 19.25
N SER A 37 17.29 8.60 18.01
CA SER A 37 17.55 7.28 17.46
C SER A 37 18.77 7.28 16.53
N LYS A 38 19.38 6.12 16.35
CA LYS A 38 20.41 5.88 15.31
C LYS A 38 19.81 5.32 14.02
N GLU A 39 18.53 4.99 13.98
CA GLU A 39 17.86 4.44 12.80
C GLU A 39 18.64 3.27 12.15
N GLY A 40 19.25 2.40 12.96
CA GLY A 40 20.06 1.29 12.47
C GLY A 40 21.48 1.65 12.00
N TRP A 41 21.87 2.93 12.02
CA TRP A 41 23.21 3.33 11.62
C TRP A 41 24.26 2.85 12.60
N VAL A 42 25.39 2.39 12.07
CA VAL A 42 26.49 1.80 12.83
C VAL A 42 27.82 2.47 12.48
N PRO A 43 28.78 2.57 13.41
CA PRO A 43 30.13 2.97 13.08
C PRO A 43 30.76 1.98 12.09
N ALA A 44 31.62 2.47 11.20
CA ALA A 44 32.46 1.58 10.40
C ALA A 44 33.43 0.81 11.31
N SER A 45 33.64 -0.47 10.98
CA SER A 45 34.41 -1.40 11.79
C SER A 45 35.93 -1.39 11.49
N GLU A 46 36.32 -0.72 10.41
CA GLU A 46 37.74 -0.63 9.99
C GLU A 46 38.56 0.23 10.96
N ALA A 47 39.73 -0.23 11.33
CA ALA A 47 40.49 0.32 12.43
C ALA A 47 40.87 1.82 12.33
N ASN A 48 40.87 2.38 11.12
CA ASN A 48 41.20 3.79 10.86
C ASN A 48 39.95 4.68 10.65
N LEU A 49 38.72 4.12 10.73
CA LEU A 49 37.47 4.82 10.45
C LEU A 49 36.64 5.07 11.72
N GLY A 50 37.29 5.21 12.88
CA GLY A 50 36.65 5.11 14.17
C GLY A 50 35.83 6.32 14.60
N CYS A 51 34.59 6.06 14.97
CA CYS A 51 33.73 6.97 15.71
C CYS A 51 32.79 6.20 16.64
N ASN A 52 32.20 6.92 17.60
CA ASN A 52 31.05 6.45 18.36
C ASN A 52 29.82 7.20 17.88
N LEU A 53 28.73 6.48 17.75
CA LEU A 53 27.41 7.06 17.47
C LEU A 53 26.60 7.08 18.76
N ILE A 54 26.17 8.26 19.19
CA ILE A 54 25.47 8.50 20.45
C ILE A 54 24.11 9.13 20.15
N GLU A 55 23.04 8.48 20.57
CA GLU A 55 21.69 9.00 20.46
C GLU A 55 21.51 10.20 21.39
N GLN A 56 20.96 11.28 20.85
CA GLN A 56 20.61 12.49 21.60
C GLN A 56 19.21 12.95 21.16
N PRO A 57 18.48 13.72 21.98
CA PRO A 57 17.10 14.10 21.70
C PRO A 57 16.90 14.81 20.36
N GLU A 58 17.88 15.60 19.91
CA GLU A 58 17.77 16.45 18.72
C GLU A 58 18.56 15.94 17.51
N ALA A 59 19.44 14.94 17.69
CA ALA A 59 20.34 14.47 16.65
C ALA A 59 21.11 13.22 17.10
N MET A 60 21.72 12.53 16.18
CA MET A 60 22.76 11.54 16.46
C MET A 60 24.12 12.24 16.50
N ALA A 61 24.85 12.09 17.59
CA ALA A 61 26.20 12.62 17.72
C ALA A 61 27.24 11.59 17.23
N MET A 62 28.04 11.96 16.24
CA MET A 62 29.18 11.21 15.76
C MET A 62 30.43 11.78 16.44
N ARG A 63 30.95 11.08 17.44
CA ARG A 63 32.20 11.45 18.16
C ARG A 63 33.37 10.70 17.58
N ALA A 64 34.32 11.44 17.00
CA ALA A 64 35.52 10.88 16.42
C ALA A 64 36.48 10.37 17.51
N PHE A 65 37.11 9.23 17.30
CA PHE A 65 38.27 8.75 18.07
C PHE A 65 39.48 8.48 17.19
N ASN A 66 39.40 8.80 15.91
CA ASN A 66 40.50 8.99 14.99
C ASN A 66 40.15 10.03 13.93
N THR A 67 41.03 10.28 12.97
CA THR A 67 40.87 11.40 12.02
C THR A 67 39.90 11.16 10.88
N THR A 68 39.28 9.98 10.79
CA THR A 68 38.40 9.63 9.67
C THR A 68 37.14 8.94 10.20
N PRO A 69 36.21 9.68 10.85
CA PRO A 69 34.98 9.09 11.40
C PRO A 69 34.03 8.72 10.28
N VAL A 70 33.64 7.44 10.19
CA VAL A 70 32.66 6.93 9.18
C VAL A 70 31.56 6.15 9.86
N MET A 71 30.33 6.37 9.41
CA MET A 71 29.15 5.58 9.77
C MET A 71 28.48 5.01 8.52
N ARG A 72 27.68 3.97 8.68
CA ARG A 72 26.91 3.30 7.62
C ARG A 72 25.48 3.06 8.04
N SER A 73 24.55 3.03 7.07
CA SER A 73 23.13 2.77 7.30
C SER A 73 22.82 1.30 7.67
N GLY A 74 23.82 0.56 8.11
CA GLY A 74 23.68 -0.82 8.54
C GLY A 74 24.98 -1.61 8.45
N THR A 75 24.92 -2.87 8.88
CA THR A 75 26.00 -3.84 8.79
C THR A 75 26.13 -4.42 7.37
N LEU A 76 27.12 -5.26 7.12
CA LEU A 76 27.35 -5.87 5.80
C LEU A 76 26.19 -6.75 5.32
N SER A 77 25.43 -7.33 6.23
CA SER A 77 24.30 -8.19 5.92
C SER A 77 22.98 -7.43 5.65
N GLU A 78 22.96 -6.12 5.88
CA GLU A 78 21.78 -5.30 5.64
C GLU A 78 21.80 -4.75 4.22
N ASN A 79 20.64 -4.78 3.57
CA ASN A 79 20.46 -4.34 2.21
C ASN A 79 19.16 -3.55 2.10
N LEU A 80 19.23 -2.30 1.64
CA LEU A 80 18.08 -1.46 1.35
C LEU A 80 17.27 -1.98 0.16
N GLY A 81 17.93 -2.65 -0.80
CA GLY A 81 17.30 -3.24 -1.97
C GLY A 81 16.70 -2.20 -2.92
N ILE A 82 17.30 -1.01 -3.00
CA ILE A 82 16.83 0.07 -3.87
C ILE A 82 17.66 0.14 -5.15
N ASP A 83 17.03 0.59 -6.24
CA ASP A 83 17.73 0.90 -7.47
C ASP A 83 18.22 2.37 -7.44
N ALA A 84 19.46 2.58 -7.83
CA ALA A 84 20.06 3.91 -7.89
C ALA A 84 19.29 4.84 -8.84
N SER A 85 18.64 4.30 -9.88
CA SER A 85 17.87 5.07 -10.86
C SER A 85 16.59 5.70 -10.32
N ASP A 86 16.10 5.23 -9.16
CA ASP A 86 14.88 5.75 -8.54
C ASP A 86 15.12 7.05 -7.77
N TYR A 87 16.39 7.42 -7.56
CA TYR A 87 16.78 8.53 -6.70
C TYR A 87 17.85 9.39 -7.34
N ASP A 88 17.69 10.70 -7.25
CA ASP A 88 18.65 11.65 -7.82
C ASP A 88 19.06 12.77 -6.85
N ARG A 89 18.51 12.78 -5.63
CA ARG A 89 18.80 13.79 -4.61
C ARG A 89 18.98 13.17 -3.23
N ILE A 90 19.89 13.78 -2.45
CA ILE A 90 19.97 13.57 -1.00
C ILE A 90 19.96 14.93 -0.32
N GLN A 91 19.11 15.09 0.67
CA GLN A 91 19.25 16.15 1.66
C GLN A 91 19.86 15.58 2.94
N ILE A 92 20.81 16.30 3.52
CA ILE A 92 21.42 15.98 4.79
C ILE A 92 21.39 17.20 5.70
N THR A 93 20.83 17.05 6.89
CA THR A 93 20.81 18.09 7.91
C THR A 93 21.79 17.73 9.01
N LEU A 94 22.80 18.55 9.17
CA LEU A 94 23.86 18.33 10.15
C LEU A 94 24.34 19.62 10.79
N LYS A 95 25.08 19.49 11.89
CA LYS A 95 25.80 20.59 12.54
C LYS A 95 27.25 20.16 12.78
N ASN A 96 28.19 20.94 12.26
CA ASN A 96 29.63 20.77 12.47
C ASN A 96 30.18 21.90 13.34
N PRO A 97 30.21 21.77 14.68
CA PRO A 97 30.73 22.82 15.55
C PRO A 97 32.28 22.88 15.56
N THR A 98 32.95 21.93 14.93
CA THR A 98 34.41 21.90 14.88
C THR A 98 34.95 22.87 13.84
N SER A 99 36.11 23.46 14.11
CA SER A 99 36.86 24.30 13.17
C SER A 99 38.11 23.58 12.64
N SER A 100 38.30 22.31 13.03
CA SER A 100 39.50 21.54 12.64
C SER A 100 39.21 20.66 11.41
N GLY A 101 40.29 20.28 10.72
CA GLY A 101 40.28 19.35 9.60
C GLY A 101 39.69 19.92 8.29
N ASN A 102 39.44 19.00 7.34
CA ASN A 102 38.86 19.35 6.06
C ASN A 102 37.34 19.47 6.22
N PRO A 103 36.70 20.56 5.78
CA PRO A 103 35.27 20.78 5.99
C PRO A 103 34.38 19.86 5.16
N ASN A 104 34.90 19.07 4.22
CA ASN A 104 34.07 18.19 3.41
C ASN A 104 33.59 16.98 4.20
N ALA A 105 32.30 16.82 4.35
CA ALA A 105 31.66 15.53 4.56
C ALA A 105 31.77 14.68 3.27
N ARG A 106 31.54 13.38 3.37
CA ARG A 106 31.54 12.50 2.19
C ARG A 106 30.44 11.47 2.30
N LEU A 107 29.60 11.45 1.26
CA LEU A 107 28.65 10.37 1.04
C LEU A 107 29.37 9.20 0.35
N PHE A 108 29.16 7.99 0.85
CA PHE A 108 29.49 6.74 0.20
C PHE A 108 28.23 5.95 -0.13
N VAL A 109 28.25 5.25 -1.25
CA VAL A 109 27.23 4.31 -1.64
C VAL A 109 27.83 2.92 -1.77
N TYR A 110 27.19 1.92 -1.16
CA TYR A 110 27.69 0.56 -1.10
C TYR A 110 26.76 -0.40 -1.84
N PRO A 111 27.32 -1.29 -2.68
CA PRO A 111 26.58 -2.39 -3.29
C PRO A 111 26.32 -3.50 -2.25
N PRO A 112 25.45 -4.48 -2.58
CA PRO A 112 25.23 -5.64 -1.73
C PRO A 112 26.51 -6.38 -1.35
N GLU A 113 26.54 -6.90 -0.13
CA GLU A 113 27.60 -7.78 0.40
C GLU A 113 29.04 -7.24 0.31
N SER A 114 29.22 -5.91 0.18
CA SER A 114 30.54 -5.30 0.04
C SER A 114 30.72 -4.11 0.97
N ASN A 115 31.90 -4.02 1.61
CA ASN A 115 32.36 -2.82 2.28
C ASN A 115 33.23 -1.90 1.38
N ALA A 116 33.47 -2.30 0.13
CA ALA A 116 33.97 -1.40 -0.89
C ALA A 116 32.82 -0.58 -1.46
N PHE A 117 32.90 0.74 -1.36
CA PHE A 117 31.87 1.61 -1.93
C PHE A 117 31.91 1.56 -3.47
N MET A 118 30.72 1.69 -4.09
CA MET A 118 30.63 1.80 -5.55
C MET A 118 31.00 3.20 -6.03
N CYS A 119 30.56 4.23 -5.32
CA CYS A 119 30.84 5.63 -5.65
C CYS A 119 30.77 6.51 -4.40
N HIS A 120 31.26 7.76 -4.53
CA HIS A 120 31.21 8.73 -3.44
C HIS A 120 31.20 10.18 -3.94
N TRP A 121 30.65 11.08 -3.13
CA TRP A 121 30.68 12.52 -3.34
C TRP A 121 31.21 13.23 -2.12
N ASN A 122 31.99 14.30 -2.33
CA ASN A 122 32.31 15.23 -1.26
C ASN A 122 31.19 16.27 -1.16
N VAL A 123 30.79 16.54 0.06
CA VAL A 123 29.79 17.54 0.40
C VAL A 123 30.46 18.62 1.24
N PRO A 124 30.73 19.81 0.69
CA PRO A 124 31.26 20.91 1.47
C PRO A 124 30.28 21.29 2.58
N VAL A 125 30.74 21.29 3.83
CA VAL A 125 29.95 21.71 4.99
C VAL A 125 30.67 22.84 5.73
N ASP A 126 29.91 23.72 6.32
CA ASP A 126 30.49 24.82 7.09
C ASP A 126 31.18 24.28 8.35
N THR A 127 32.11 25.11 8.89
CA THR A 127 32.80 24.83 10.14
C THR A 127 32.35 25.78 11.23
N ALA A 128 32.58 25.45 12.49
CA ALA A 128 32.20 26.25 13.65
C ALA A 128 30.72 26.62 13.66
N MET A 129 29.87 25.68 13.19
CA MET A 129 28.41 25.91 13.09
C MET A 129 27.76 25.94 14.48
N ALA A 130 26.95 26.97 14.74
CA ALA A 130 26.12 27.05 15.94
C ALA A 130 24.79 26.29 15.78
N GLU A 131 24.25 26.28 14.55
CA GLU A 131 22.93 25.72 14.24
C GLU A 131 23.03 24.61 13.20
N PHE A 132 21.95 23.81 13.10
CA PHE A 132 21.82 22.82 12.03
C PHE A 132 21.60 23.50 10.68
N GLN A 133 22.26 22.98 9.64
CA GLN A 133 22.05 23.40 8.26
C GLN A 133 21.77 22.18 7.39
N THR A 134 20.97 22.40 6.34
CA THR A 134 20.61 21.39 5.37
C THR A 134 21.39 21.61 4.08
N TYR A 135 22.02 20.55 3.61
CA TYR A 135 22.78 20.50 2.36
C TYR A 135 22.07 19.55 1.41
N THR A 136 21.92 19.97 0.15
CA THR A 136 21.35 19.11 -0.91
C THR A 136 22.49 18.68 -1.83
N LEU A 137 22.53 17.38 -2.09
CA LEU A 137 23.45 16.74 -3.02
C LEU A 137 22.68 16.25 -4.23
N ASP A 138 23.14 16.66 -5.41
CA ASP A 138 22.65 16.17 -6.70
C ASP A 138 23.43 14.94 -7.12
N LEU A 139 22.77 13.75 -7.11
CA LEU A 139 23.37 12.48 -7.46
C LEU A 139 23.51 12.28 -8.99
N THR A 140 22.88 13.15 -9.81
CA THR A 140 23.10 13.15 -11.27
C THR A 140 24.47 13.68 -11.65
N THR A 141 25.11 14.42 -10.74
CA THR A 141 26.47 14.90 -10.96
C THR A 141 27.46 13.73 -10.88
N SER A 142 28.52 13.79 -11.66
CA SER A 142 29.56 12.76 -11.63
C SER A 142 30.11 12.59 -10.22
N PRO A 143 30.20 11.35 -9.70
CA PRO A 143 30.90 11.06 -8.46
C PRO A 143 32.35 11.53 -8.51
N ASN A 144 32.97 11.68 -7.34
CA ASN A 144 34.38 12.09 -7.26
C ASN A 144 35.27 11.12 -8.04
N SER A 145 36.32 11.66 -8.64
CA SER A 145 37.29 10.88 -9.43
C SER A 145 37.90 9.71 -8.65
N GLY A 146 38.06 8.57 -9.31
CA GLY A 146 38.56 7.32 -8.70
C GLY A 146 37.46 6.49 -8.01
N SER A 147 36.19 6.89 -8.10
CA SER A 147 35.04 6.08 -7.73
C SER A 147 34.29 5.62 -8.99
N GLY A 148 33.45 4.60 -8.86
CA GLY A 148 32.58 4.13 -9.94
C GLY A 148 31.38 5.05 -10.19
N THR A 149 30.34 4.50 -10.80
CA THR A 149 29.09 5.20 -11.12
C THR A 149 28.01 4.94 -10.06
N PHE A 150 26.99 5.80 -10.01
CA PHE A 150 25.80 5.59 -9.20
C PHE A 150 24.75 4.86 -10.06
N GLU A 151 24.88 3.54 -10.11
CA GLU A 151 24.06 2.68 -10.97
C GLU A 151 23.83 1.32 -10.30
N GLY A 152 22.65 0.73 -10.52
CA GLY A 152 22.27 -0.58 -10.02
C GLY A 152 21.84 -0.58 -8.55
N GLU A 153 21.94 -1.74 -7.91
CA GLU A 153 21.40 -1.95 -6.57
C GLU A 153 22.26 -1.27 -5.49
N VAL A 154 21.59 -0.45 -4.66
CA VAL A 154 22.17 0.20 -3.49
C VAL A 154 21.76 -0.56 -2.24
N ALA A 155 22.72 -1.14 -1.56
CA ALA A 155 22.48 -1.84 -0.31
C ALA A 155 22.57 -0.92 0.92
N ARG A 156 23.48 0.04 0.90
CA ARG A 156 23.71 0.91 2.06
C ARG A 156 24.26 2.26 1.64
N PHE A 157 23.95 3.27 2.44
CA PHE A 157 24.65 4.54 2.44
C PHE A 157 25.67 4.61 3.56
N GLY A 158 26.65 5.49 3.42
CA GLY A 158 27.58 5.82 4.49
C GLY A 158 27.98 7.27 4.46
N TRP A 159 28.24 7.82 5.63
CA TRP A 159 28.76 9.17 5.75
C TRP A 159 30.09 9.18 6.49
N ARG A 160 31.01 9.88 5.91
CA ARG A 160 32.19 10.36 6.63
C ARG A 160 31.92 11.79 7.07
N GLY A 161 32.13 12.07 8.34
CA GLY A 161 32.13 13.45 8.81
C GLY A 161 33.28 14.23 8.19
N PRO A 162 33.37 15.54 8.37
CA PRO A 162 34.55 16.33 8.03
C PRO A 162 35.78 15.61 8.52
N TRP A 163 36.70 15.33 7.65
CA TRP A 163 37.82 14.46 7.94
C TRP A 163 39.05 15.23 8.43
N GLY A 164 39.92 14.56 9.21
CA GLY A 164 41.04 15.20 9.90
C GLY A 164 40.61 15.98 11.15
N VAL A 165 39.36 15.74 11.64
CA VAL A 165 38.92 16.28 12.92
C VAL A 165 39.73 15.70 14.07
N ALA A 166 39.88 16.45 15.15
CA ALA A 166 40.62 16.00 16.32
C ALA A 166 39.86 14.86 17.04
N ASN A 167 40.64 14.00 17.72
CA ASN A 167 40.01 12.95 18.54
C ASN A 167 39.14 13.55 19.64
N GLY A 168 37.87 13.10 19.66
CA GLY A 168 36.85 13.58 20.58
C GLY A 168 35.98 14.70 20.02
N ASP A 169 36.30 15.27 18.86
CA ASP A 169 35.41 16.18 18.17
C ASP A 169 34.08 15.48 17.78
N THR A 170 33.02 16.23 17.80
CA THR A 170 31.68 15.69 17.61
C THR A 170 30.95 16.46 16.52
N ILE A 171 30.34 15.71 15.60
CA ILE A 171 29.48 16.21 14.54
C ILE A 171 28.08 15.69 14.81
N TYR A 172 27.07 16.52 14.64
CA TYR A 172 25.68 16.16 14.92
C TYR A 172 24.92 15.99 13.60
N TRP A 173 24.26 14.85 13.45
CA TRP A 173 23.50 14.45 12.29
C TRP A 173 22.03 14.41 12.70
N LYS A 174 21.19 15.23 12.05
CA LYS A 174 19.78 15.37 12.42
C LYS A 174 18.87 14.52 11.56
N SER A 175 19.01 14.62 10.24
CA SER A 175 18.19 13.84 9.31
C SER A 175 18.86 13.65 7.96
N MET A 176 18.48 12.62 7.23
CA MET A 176 18.79 12.40 5.82
C MET A 176 17.54 12.00 5.07
N VAL A 177 17.34 12.60 3.89
CA VAL A 177 16.26 12.23 2.97
C VAL A 177 16.87 11.90 1.62
N VAL A 178 16.59 10.71 1.10
CA VAL A 178 16.94 10.30 -0.26
C VAL A 178 15.66 10.34 -1.08
N TYR A 179 15.66 11.05 -2.19
CA TYR A 179 14.44 11.29 -2.95
C TYR A 179 14.70 11.48 -4.45
N SER A 180 13.63 11.42 -5.25
CA SER A 180 13.64 11.84 -6.64
C SER A 180 13.25 13.30 -6.75
N SER A 181 13.98 14.07 -7.54
CA SER A 181 13.56 15.43 -7.92
C SER A 181 12.35 15.45 -8.85
N LEU A 182 12.01 14.29 -9.44
CA LEU A 182 10.83 14.10 -10.29
C LEU A 182 9.67 13.58 -9.44
N GLY A 183 8.54 14.25 -9.46
CA GLY A 183 7.35 13.82 -8.72
C GLY A 183 6.18 14.75 -9.00
N CYS A 184 5.03 14.48 -8.37
CA CYS A 184 3.91 15.40 -8.45
C CYS A 184 4.19 16.68 -7.66
N THR A 185 4.19 17.83 -8.33
CA THR A 185 4.42 19.15 -7.72
C THR A 185 3.13 19.87 -7.32
N ASN A 186 1.95 19.29 -7.61
CA ASN A 186 0.67 19.87 -7.24
C ASN A 186 0.34 19.55 -5.77
N ALA A 187 0.30 20.59 -4.92
CA ALA A 187 0.04 20.44 -3.48
C ALA A 187 -1.37 19.92 -3.13
N GLU A 188 -2.30 19.92 -4.08
CA GLU A 188 -3.66 19.39 -3.93
C GLU A 188 -3.75 17.90 -4.33
N ALA A 189 -2.69 17.32 -4.89
CA ALA A 189 -2.67 15.94 -5.31
C ALA A 189 -2.43 15.00 -4.12
N CYS A 190 -3.04 13.82 -4.20
CA CYS A 190 -2.90 12.75 -3.22
C CYS A 190 -1.46 12.23 -3.09
N ASN A 191 -0.73 12.26 -4.19
CA ASN A 191 0.67 11.87 -4.27
C ASN A 191 1.62 13.07 -4.41
N TYR A 192 1.24 14.22 -3.83
CA TYR A 192 2.11 15.40 -3.79
C TYR A 192 3.47 15.09 -3.18
N ALA A 193 4.54 15.37 -3.91
CA ALA A 193 5.92 15.17 -3.50
C ALA A 193 6.54 16.54 -3.12
N PRO A 194 6.61 16.90 -1.82
CA PRO A 194 7.01 18.25 -1.40
C PRO A 194 8.47 18.60 -1.72
N LEU A 195 9.31 17.62 -2.03
CA LEU A 195 10.70 17.79 -2.45
C LEU A 195 10.88 17.67 -3.96
N ALA A 196 9.84 17.35 -4.73
CA ALA A 196 9.92 17.31 -6.18
C ALA A 196 10.18 18.72 -6.73
N GLU A 197 11.16 18.82 -7.62
CA GLU A 197 11.55 20.05 -8.32
C GLU A 197 10.89 20.14 -9.70
N VAL A 198 10.55 18.98 -10.28
CA VAL A 198 9.98 18.84 -11.61
C VAL A 198 8.78 17.92 -11.58
N ASP A 199 7.66 18.39 -12.12
CA ASP A 199 6.45 17.59 -12.28
C ASP A 199 6.69 16.46 -13.30
N ASN A 200 6.45 15.23 -12.89
CA ASN A 200 6.57 14.06 -13.74
C ASN A 200 5.25 13.68 -14.44
N GLY A 201 4.18 14.45 -14.25
CA GLY A 201 2.87 14.22 -14.84
C GLY A 201 2.08 13.06 -14.20
N THR A 202 2.46 12.60 -13.02
CA THR A 202 1.79 11.49 -12.31
C THR A 202 0.91 11.97 -11.16
N CYS A 203 0.55 13.25 -11.12
CA CYS A 203 -0.33 13.75 -10.07
C CYS A 203 -1.68 13.02 -10.08
N VAL A 204 -2.10 12.57 -8.90
CA VAL A 204 -3.39 11.92 -8.66
C VAL A 204 -4.26 12.86 -7.84
N LEU A 205 -5.38 13.28 -8.42
CA LEU A 205 -6.29 14.24 -7.79
C LEU A 205 -7.56 13.52 -7.28
N ILE A 206 -8.21 14.11 -6.30
CA ILE A 206 -9.54 13.70 -5.89
C ILE A 206 -10.49 13.79 -7.09
N GLY A 207 -11.22 12.71 -7.39
CA GLY A 207 -12.09 12.60 -8.53
C GLY A 207 -11.43 12.06 -9.80
N ASP A 208 -10.14 11.75 -9.78
CA ASP A 208 -9.50 11.01 -10.88
C ASP A 208 -10.02 9.58 -10.93
N SER A 209 -10.18 9.04 -12.13
CA SER A 209 -10.54 7.64 -12.32
C SER A 209 -9.38 6.72 -11.92
N CYS A 210 -9.71 5.63 -11.26
CA CYS A 210 -8.75 4.61 -10.83
C CYS A 210 -9.36 3.21 -10.99
N ASP A 211 -8.69 2.19 -10.49
CA ASP A 211 -9.17 0.82 -10.40
C ASP A 211 -8.78 0.29 -9.02
N ASP A 212 -9.75 0.01 -8.16
CA ASP A 212 -9.54 -0.52 -6.82
C ASP A 212 -9.27 -2.04 -6.80
N GLY A 213 -9.30 -2.66 -7.99
CA GLY A 213 -9.08 -4.10 -8.17
C GLY A 213 -10.28 -4.97 -7.76
N ASN A 214 -11.42 -4.37 -7.41
CA ASN A 214 -12.64 -5.09 -7.11
C ASN A 214 -13.54 -5.14 -8.37
N PRO A 215 -13.76 -6.31 -9.00
CA PRO A 215 -14.60 -6.42 -10.19
C PRO A 215 -16.09 -6.17 -9.94
N GLU A 216 -16.51 -6.02 -8.68
CA GLU A 216 -17.88 -5.74 -8.28
C GLU A 216 -18.14 -4.24 -8.12
N THR A 217 -17.13 -3.39 -8.28
CA THR A 217 -17.24 -1.93 -8.26
C THR A 217 -17.17 -1.35 -9.67
N LEU A 218 -17.83 -0.21 -9.87
CA LEU A 218 -17.84 0.54 -11.12
C LEU A 218 -17.54 2.01 -10.84
N ASN A 219 -17.01 2.71 -11.84
CA ASN A 219 -16.69 4.13 -11.77
C ASN A 219 -15.76 4.47 -10.61
N ASP A 220 -14.72 3.63 -10.41
CA ASP A 220 -13.78 3.83 -9.34
C ASP A 220 -13.10 5.18 -9.49
N MET A 221 -13.11 5.94 -8.40
CA MET A 221 -12.54 7.29 -8.34
C MET A 221 -11.75 7.47 -7.04
N ILE A 222 -10.78 8.34 -7.11
CA ILE A 222 -10.02 8.74 -5.92
C ILE A 222 -10.92 9.60 -5.03
N ASP A 223 -11.13 9.15 -3.81
CA ASP A 223 -11.94 9.83 -2.80
C ASP A 223 -11.18 10.95 -2.06
N GLU A 224 -11.87 11.64 -1.15
CA GLU A 224 -11.30 12.71 -0.33
C GLU A 224 -10.23 12.24 0.69
N ASN A 225 -10.09 10.93 0.89
CA ASN A 225 -9.06 10.30 1.69
C ASN A 225 -7.90 9.78 0.84
N CYS A 226 -7.90 10.10 -0.46
CA CYS A 226 -6.93 9.60 -1.43
C CYS A 226 -6.92 8.08 -1.60
N LEU A 227 -8.07 7.45 -1.43
CA LEU A 227 -8.28 6.04 -1.67
C LEU A 227 -9.06 5.84 -2.97
N CYS A 228 -8.67 4.83 -3.75
CA CYS A 228 -9.45 4.39 -4.89
C CYS A 228 -10.64 3.58 -4.40
N SER A 229 -11.85 3.98 -4.76
CA SER A 229 -13.07 3.25 -4.43
C SER A 229 -14.14 3.50 -5.49
N GLY A 230 -14.91 2.44 -5.80
CA GLY A 230 -16.03 2.50 -6.70
C GLY A 230 -17.37 2.30 -6.00
N GLU A 231 -18.44 2.56 -6.72
CA GLU A 231 -19.77 2.16 -6.30
C GLU A 231 -19.92 0.66 -6.59
N VAL A 232 -20.33 -0.11 -5.57
CA VAL A 232 -20.74 -1.49 -5.82
C VAL A 232 -21.85 -1.42 -6.85
N ASP A 233 -21.72 -2.15 -7.96
CA ASP A 233 -22.83 -2.36 -8.90
C ASP A 233 -23.92 -3.12 -8.14
N ASP A 234 -24.55 -2.41 -7.20
CA ASP A 234 -25.76 -2.86 -6.57
C ASP A 234 -26.83 -2.79 -7.69
N VAL A 235 -26.76 -3.75 -8.61
CA VAL A 235 -27.96 -4.17 -9.29
C VAL A 235 -28.90 -4.48 -8.13
N ASN A 236 -29.68 -3.47 -7.71
CA ASN A 236 -30.91 -3.71 -7.04
C ASN A 236 -31.67 -4.69 -7.97
N GLU A 237 -31.37 -5.99 -7.85
CA GLU A 237 -32.36 -6.98 -8.11
C GLU A 237 -33.50 -6.57 -7.19
N VAL A 238 -34.36 -5.68 -7.72
CA VAL A 238 -35.73 -5.63 -7.26
C VAL A 238 -36.11 -7.08 -7.39
N ASP A 239 -36.16 -7.79 -6.26
CA ASP A 239 -36.66 -9.16 -6.19
C ASP A 239 -38.13 -9.13 -6.65
N LEU A 240 -38.28 -9.00 -7.98
CA LEU A 240 -39.53 -9.18 -8.71
C LEU A 240 -39.85 -10.67 -8.81
N SER A 241 -39.20 -11.49 -7.93
CA SER A 241 -39.51 -12.89 -7.83
C SER A 241 -40.98 -12.99 -7.48
N VAL A 242 -41.77 -13.41 -8.46
CA VAL A 242 -43.16 -13.75 -8.27
C VAL A 242 -43.23 -14.84 -7.23
N HIS A 243 -43.54 -14.48 -5.99
CA HIS A 243 -43.61 -15.42 -4.90
C HIS A 243 -44.84 -16.31 -5.11
N LEU A 244 -44.59 -17.62 -5.34
CA LEU A 244 -45.63 -18.62 -5.57
C LEU A 244 -45.84 -19.44 -4.30
N GLU A 245 -47.06 -19.42 -3.77
CA GLU A 245 -47.49 -20.30 -2.69
C GLU A 245 -48.41 -21.40 -3.25
N LEU A 246 -48.04 -22.65 -3.06
CA LEU A 246 -48.80 -23.81 -3.52
C LEU A 246 -49.32 -24.61 -2.33
N ALA A 247 -50.66 -24.75 -2.24
CA ALA A 247 -51.31 -25.47 -1.13
C ALA A 247 -52.56 -26.24 -1.57
N PRO A 248 -52.83 -27.40 -1.00
CA PRO A 248 -51.98 -28.18 -0.13
C PRO A 248 -50.76 -28.76 -0.89
N ASN A 249 -49.68 -29.02 -0.19
CA ASN A 249 -48.52 -29.75 -0.72
C ASN A 249 -48.01 -30.72 0.35
N PRO A 250 -48.23 -32.04 0.22
CA PRO A 250 -48.75 -32.75 -0.94
C PRO A 250 -50.25 -32.45 -1.23
N ALA A 251 -50.59 -32.48 -2.51
CA ALA A 251 -51.94 -32.25 -3.04
C ALA A 251 -52.55 -33.57 -3.53
N SER A 252 -53.91 -33.73 -3.40
CA SER A 252 -54.60 -34.93 -3.88
C SER A 252 -55.34 -34.69 -5.17
N TYR A 253 -56.34 -33.82 -5.16
CA TYR A 253 -57.21 -33.58 -6.31
C TYR A 253 -57.24 -32.14 -6.77
N THR A 254 -56.94 -31.21 -5.88
CA THR A 254 -56.93 -29.79 -6.16
C THR A 254 -55.64 -29.15 -5.64
N LEU A 255 -55.14 -28.17 -6.37
CA LEU A 255 -54.01 -27.34 -5.98
C LEU A 255 -54.42 -25.86 -6.04
N ARG A 256 -54.24 -25.13 -4.95
CA ARG A 256 -54.38 -23.68 -4.91
C ARG A 256 -53.01 -23.08 -5.12
N ILE A 257 -52.91 -22.16 -6.03
CA ILE A 257 -51.76 -21.35 -6.29
C ILE A 257 -52.11 -19.91 -5.90
N ALA A 258 -51.28 -19.27 -5.08
CA ALA A 258 -51.35 -17.84 -4.81
C ALA A 258 -50.05 -17.20 -5.25
N SER A 259 -50.11 -16.01 -5.80
CA SER A 259 -48.98 -15.25 -6.33
C SER A 259 -49.12 -13.79 -5.90
N THR A 260 -48.00 -13.11 -5.76
CA THR A 260 -47.94 -11.67 -5.48
C THR A 260 -48.28 -10.82 -6.71
N SER A 261 -48.28 -11.42 -7.91
CA SER A 261 -48.64 -10.78 -9.18
C SER A 261 -49.49 -11.71 -10.06
N ALA A 262 -50.02 -11.19 -11.17
CA ALA A 262 -50.78 -11.99 -12.13
C ALA A 262 -49.90 -13.12 -12.71
N LEU A 263 -50.46 -14.36 -12.76
CA LEU A 263 -49.70 -15.56 -13.11
C LEU A 263 -49.21 -15.62 -14.58
N GLY A 264 -49.89 -14.95 -15.51
CA GLY A 264 -49.44 -14.92 -16.91
C GLY A 264 -49.59 -16.28 -17.63
N GLY A 265 -48.54 -16.72 -18.26
CA GLY A 265 -48.43 -18.07 -18.81
C GLY A 265 -48.15 -19.08 -17.72
N ILE A 266 -48.95 -20.16 -17.62
CA ILE A 266 -48.75 -21.19 -16.59
C ILE A 266 -48.56 -22.56 -17.22
N ARG A 267 -47.61 -23.32 -16.67
CA ARG A 267 -47.31 -24.70 -17.06
C ARG A 267 -47.16 -25.61 -15.83
N ILE A 268 -47.57 -26.85 -15.99
CA ILE A 268 -47.29 -27.92 -15.06
C ILE A 268 -46.40 -28.93 -15.79
N LEU A 269 -45.25 -29.21 -15.22
CA LEU A 269 -44.25 -30.14 -15.75
C LEU A 269 -44.02 -31.27 -14.74
N ASP A 270 -43.73 -32.47 -15.24
CA ASP A 270 -43.24 -33.56 -14.38
C ASP A 270 -41.70 -33.46 -14.21
N SER A 271 -41.12 -34.38 -13.43
CA SER A 271 -39.68 -34.42 -13.16
C SER A 271 -38.79 -34.69 -14.39
N GLN A 272 -39.39 -35.08 -15.52
CA GLN A 272 -38.71 -35.30 -16.81
C GLN A 272 -38.93 -34.11 -17.77
N GLY A 273 -39.55 -33.03 -17.32
CA GLY A 273 -39.81 -31.83 -18.11
C GLY A 273 -40.99 -31.97 -19.08
N ARG A 274 -41.78 -33.05 -19.01
CA ARG A 274 -42.96 -33.23 -19.83
C ARG A 274 -44.08 -32.34 -19.34
N VAL A 275 -44.69 -31.55 -20.25
CA VAL A 275 -45.77 -30.60 -19.96
C VAL A 275 -47.11 -31.33 -19.84
N TRP A 276 -47.74 -31.24 -18.69
CA TRP A 276 -49.07 -31.77 -18.40
C TRP A 276 -50.20 -30.75 -18.54
N MET A 277 -49.86 -29.46 -18.35
CA MET A 277 -50.79 -28.34 -18.50
C MET A 277 -50.04 -27.15 -19.08
N ASN A 278 -50.68 -26.42 -19.99
CA ASN A 278 -50.20 -25.13 -20.53
C ASN A 278 -51.38 -24.25 -20.82
N ARG A 279 -51.52 -23.12 -20.11
CA ARG A 279 -52.56 -22.13 -20.33
C ARG A 279 -52.13 -20.75 -19.85
N ARG A 280 -52.95 -19.70 -20.05
CA ARG A 280 -52.76 -18.36 -19.49
C ARG A 280 -53.81 -18.06 -18.41
N SER A 281 -53.38 -17.26 -17.40
CA SER A 281 -54.25 -16.76 -16.34
C SER A 281 -53.78 -15.39 -15.89
N ASN A 282 -54.70 -14.44 -15.78
CA ASN A 282 -54.43 -13.12 -15.23
C ASN A 282 -54.83 -13.03 -13.74
N GLU A 283 -55.11 -14.17 -13.12
CA GLU A 283 -55.49 -14.23 -11.71
C GLU A 283 -54.22 -14.28 -10.82
N MET A 284 -54.32 -13.71 -9.63
CA MET A 284 -53.29 -13.85 -8.58
C MET A 284 -53.53 -15.08 -7.71
N VAL A 285 -54.76 -15.61 -7.72
CA VAL A 285 -55.10 -16.83 -6.99
C VAL A 285 -55.83 -17.77 -7.93
N LEU A 286 -55.30 -18.96 -8.12
CA LEU A 286 -55.84 -19.95 -9.04
C LEU A 286 -56.06 -21.28 -8.30
N ARG A 287 -57.20 -21.94 -8.60
CA ARG A 287 -57.47 -23.32 -8.19
C ARG A 287 -57.43 -24.23 -9.40
N LEU A 288 -56.61 -25.25 -9.35
CA LEU A 288 -56.44 -26.25 -10.40
C LEU A 288 -57.03 -27.61 -9.97
N ASP A 289 -57.82 -28.23 -10.83
CA ASP A 289 -58.09 -29.65 -10.75
C ASP A 289 -56.90 -30.42 -11.30
N ILE A 290 -56.24 -31.19 -10.42
CA ILE A 290 -55.08 -32.04 -10.70
C ILE A 290 -55.42 -33.53 -10.59
N SER A 291 -56.70 -33.84 -10.62
CA SER A 291 -57.18 -35.25 -10.52
C SER A 291 -56.65 -36.18 -11.62
N HIS A 292 -56.31 -35.59 -12.77
CA HIS A 292 -55.74 -36.29 -13.92
C HIS A 292 -54.24 -36.54 -13.84
N LEU A 293 -53.51 -35.91 -12.90
CA LEU A 293 -52.06 -36.11 -12.73
C LEU A 293 -51.79 -37.38 -11.93
N PRO A 294 -50.94 -38.30 -12.37
CA PRO A 294 -50.45 -39.42 -11.57
C PRO A 294 -49.77 -38.98 -10.28
N PRO A 295 -49.74 -39.84 -9.23
CA PRO A 295 -48.86 -39.53 -8.07
C PRO A 295 -47.41 -39.33 -8.47
N GLY A 296 -46.80 -38.27 -7.96
CA GLY A 296 -45.43 -37.94 -8.31
C GLY A 296 -45.07 -36.49 -7.98
N MET A 297 -43.84 -36.10 -8.37
CA MET A 297 -43.33 -34.77 -8.22
C MET A 297 -43.56 -33.94 -9.50
N TYR A 298 -44.06 -32.73 -9.32
CA TYR A 298 -44.37 -31.78 -10.39
C TYR A 298 -43.81 -30.41 -10.09
N PHE A 299 -43.68 -29.61 -11.14
CA PHE A 299 -43.28 -28.22 -11.07
C PHE A 299 -44.38 -27.36 -11.68
N PHE A 300 -44.83 -26.33 -10.95
CA PHE A 300 -45.70 -25.29 -11.44
C PHE A 300 -44.82 -24.12 -11.87
N GLU A 301 -44.94 -23.71 -13.10
CA GLU A 301 -44.22 -22.58 -13.69
C GLU A 301 -45.23 -21.48 -14.03
N SER A 302 -44.89 -20.24 -13.70
CA SER A 302 -45.62 -19.03 -14.03
C SER A 302 -44.69 -18.08 -14.78
N SER A 303 -45.17 -17.46 -15.88
CA SER A 303 -44.39 -16.49 -16.65
C SER A 303 -45.25 -15.26 -16.99
N SER A 304 -44.77 -14.07 -16.57
CA SER A 304 -45.45 -12.80 -16.85
C SER A 304 -44.40 -11.82 -17.43
N GLY A 305 -44.50 -11.51 -18.72
CA GLY A 305 -43.49 -10.71 -19.41
C GLY A 305 -42.17 -11.43 -19.56
N GLN A 306 -41.12 -10.88 -19.00
CA GLN A 306 -39.78 -11.49 -18.95
C GLN A 306 -39.54 -12.30 -17.66
N ASP A 307 -40.41 -12.17 -16.66
CA ASP A 307 -40.29 -12.85 -15.39
C ASP A 307 -40.86 -14.26 -15.44
N SER A 308 -40.13 -15.22 -14.88
CA SER A 308 -40.63 -16.58 -14.70
C SER A 308 -40.32 -17.04 -13.29
N SER A 309 -41.32 -17.73 -12.69
CA SER A 309 -41.19 -18.32 -11.36
C SER A 309 -41.63 -19.77 -11.42
N MET A 310 -40.90 -20.64 -10.70
CA MET A 310 -41.13 -22.07 -10.66
C MET A 310 -41.20 -22.55 -9.19
N SER A 311 -42.25 -23.38 -8.88
CA SER A 311 -42.41 -23.95 -7.56
C SER A 311 -42.77 -25.42 -7.63
N LYS A 312 -42.22 -26.23 -6.72
CA LYS A 312 -42.40 -27.68 -6.66
C LYS A 312 -43.63 -28.06 -5.84
N PHE A 313 -44.42 -29.05 -6.31
CA PHE A 313 -45.45 -29.69 -5.52
C PHE A 313 -45.48 -31.22 -5.74
N ILE A 314 -46.10 -31.90 -4.82
CA ILE A 314 -46.22 -33.38 -4.83
C ILE A 314 -47.67 -33.76 -4.95
N VAL A 315 -47.99 -34.64 -5.88
CA VAL A 315 -49.28 -35.26 -5.98
C VAL A 315 -49.24 -36.60 -5.24
N GLN A 316 -50.13 -36.75 -4.23
CA GLN A 316 -50.23 -37.97 -3.43
C GLN A 316 -51.73 -38.38 -3.36
N ARG A 317 -51.98 -39.63 -3.62
CA ARG A 317 -53.34 -40.23 -3.50
C ARG A 317 -53.32 -41.27 -2.37
N ASN A 318 -54.27 -41.14 -1.50
CA ASN A 318 -54.55 -42.16 -0.48
C ASN A 318 -55.43 -43.26 -1.08
#